data_723f606ed8a9cd9d70b0b86c04670547
#
_entry.id   723f606ed8a9cd9d70b0b86c04670547
#
_cell.length_a   1.000
_cell.length_b   1.000
_cell.length_c   1.000
_cell.angle_alpha   90.00
_cell.angle_beta   90.00
_cell.angle_gamma   90.00
#
_symmetry.space_group_name_H-M   'P 1'
#
loop_
_entity.id
_entity.type
_entity.pdbx_description
1 polymer ?
#
loop_
_entity_poly.entity_id
_entity_poly.type
_entity_poly.pdbx_seq_one_letter_code
_entity_poly.pdbx_strand_id
1 'polypeptide(L)'
;MSAGSTRHSRRYNRTLIHTALVLLAALMLASPLPSQESARTGVAARTPRAASAGTMRLSLALATRDLARGDTIRVDDFTLVDSTITWRWSMPSTDTVRVQPGWVAQRAITAGEVLRTPSVQPPALIAGGSQVKVVFRDGPVQIVVSGTAISSATLGAPVSVRIDRTRRLEGIAIAPNTVRIR
;
A
#
# COMPACT_ATOMS: atom_id res chain seq x y z
N MET A 1 54.39 11.73 26.22
CA MET A 1 54.63 10.30 25.95
C MET A 1 53.54 9.93 24.94
N SER A 2 53.90 9.97 23.71
CA SER A 2 54.46 8.97 22.82
C SER A 2 53.35 8.10 22.28
N ALA A 3 53.00 8.37 21.06
CA ALA A 3 53.18 7.63 19.82
C ALA A 3 52.16 6.50 19.66
N GLY A 4 51.59 6.18 18.53
CA GLY A 4 51.96 6.36 17.15
C GLY A 4 50.92 5.84 16.19
N SER A 5 50.84 6.55 15.16
CA SER A 5 50.50 6.29 13.78
C SER A 5 50.74 4.84 13.29
N THR A 6 49.81 4.32 12.51
CA THR A 6 50.19 3.58 11.26
C THR A 6 49.07 3.57 10.23
N ARG A 7 49.26 4.38 9.21
CA ARG A 7 48.61 4.26 7.89
C ARG A 7 49.18 3.04 7.17
N HIS A 8 48.34 2.23 6.57
CA HIS A 8 48.79 1.29 5.54
C HIS A 8 48.01 1.57 4.24
N SER A 9 48.67 2.35 3.43
CA SER A 9 48.43 2.47 1.99
C SER A 9 48.95 1.19 1.29
N ARG A 10 48.13 0.52 0.52
CA ARG A 10 48.64 -0.43 -0.50
C ARG A 10 48.32 0.10 -1.87
N ARG A 11 49.44 0.35 -2.53
CA ARG A 11 49.62 0.87 -3.86
C ARG A 11 49.28 -0.20 -4.91
N TYR A 12 48.75 0.31 -5.99
CA TYR A 12 48.74 -0.23 -7.35
C TYR A 12 49.99 -1.05 -7.71
N ASN A 13 49.76 -2.15 -8.43
CA ASN A 13 50.72 -2.67 -9.34
C ASN A 13 50.11 -2.91 -10.73
N ARG A 14 50.51 -2.03 -11.62
CA ARG A 14 50.45 -2.22 -13.06
C ARG A 14 51.59 -3.16 -13.42
N THR A 15 51.30 -4.18 -14.23
CA THR A 15 52.32 -4.74 -15.15
C THR A 15 51.63 -5.25 -16.42
N LEU A 16 51.95 -4.58 -17.45
CA LEU A 16 51.93 -4.93 -18.87
C LEU A 16 52.74 -6.20 -19.15
N ILE A 17 52.34 -7.00 -20.12
CA ILE A 17 53.18 -7.77 -21.10
C ILE A 17 52.16 -8.34 -22.11
N HIS A 18 52.04 -7.84 -23.25
CA HIS A 18 52.69 -7.98 -24.59
C HIS A 18 52.61 -9.38 -25.18
N THR A 19 51.93 -9.42 -26.35
CA THR A 19 52.24 -10.09 -27.62
C THR A 19 52.33 -11.62 -27.69
N ALA A 20 51.53 -12.20 -28.54
CA ALA A 20 52.06 -12.87 -29.75
C ALA A 20 50.94 -13.34 -30.68
N LEU A 21 51.02 -12.84 -31.83
CA LEU A 21 50.50 -13.19 -33.14
C LEU A 21 50.95 -14.60 -33.55
N VAL A 22 50.06 -15.48 -33.93
CA VAL A 22 50.36 -16.54 -34.93
C VAL A 22 49.14 -16.81 -35.80
N LEU A 23 49.26 -16.44 -37.04
CA LEU A 23 48.48 -16.86 -38.19
C LEU A 23 48.81 -18.33 -38.53
N LEU A 24 47.79 -19.17 -38.69
CA LEU A 24 47.89 -20.30 -39.59
C LEU A 24 46.56 -20.61 -40.26
N ALA A 25 46.61 -20.44 -41.58
CA ALA A 25 45.56 -20.84 -42.48
C ALA A 25 45.59 -22.35 -42.68
N ALA A 26 44.44 -22.99 -42.69
CA ALA A 26 44.23 -24.25 -43.39
C ALA A 26 42.79 -24.39 -43.84
N LEU A 27 42.64 -24.29 -45.07
CA LEU A 27 41.67 -24.63 -46.09
C LEU A 27 41.18 -26.09 -45.93
N MET A 28 39.95 -26.37 -46.30
CA MET A 28 39.35 -27.61 -46.78
C MET A 28 38.25 -28.21 -45.89
N LEU A 29 37.16 -28.32 -46.33
CA LEU A 29 36.26 -29.19 -47.01
C LEU A 29 34.78 -28.89 -46.64
N ALA A 30 34.07 -28.55 -47.66
CA ALA A 30 32.61 -28.46 -47.64
C ALA A 30 31.99 -29.85 -47.46
N SER A 31 31.09 -29.96 -46.51
CA SER A 31 30.07 -31.00 -46.47
C SER A 31 28.75 -30.38 -46.05
N PRO A 32 27.69 -30.49 -46.83
CA PRO A 32 26.40 -30.01 -46.43
C PRO A 32 25.78 -31.01 -45.44
N LEU A 33 25.64 -30.64 -44.21
CA LEU A 33 24.84 -31.35 -43.23
C LEU A 33 23.36 -30.95 -43.36
N PRO A 34 22.45 -31.91 -43.28
CA PRO A 34 21.01 -31.65 -43.42
C PRO A 34 20.50 -30.76 -42.30
N SER A 35 19.73 -29.78 -42.71
CA SER A 35 18.95 -28.89 -41.84
C SER A 35 18.11 -29.70 -40.89
N GLN A 36 18.52 -29.81 -39.66
CA GLN A 36 17.60 -30.14 -38.57
C GLN A 36 16.77 -28.90 -38.25
N GLU A 37 15.64 -28.88 -38.86
CA GLU A 37 14.54 -28.03 -38.49
C GLU A 37 14.09 -28.40 -37.06
N SER A 38 14.80 -27.88 -36.08
CA SER A 38 14.40 -27.93 -34.68
C SER A 38 13.12 -27.12 -34.58
N ALA A 39 12.02 -27.83 -34.48
CA ALA A 39 10.75 -27.27 -34.02
C ALA A 39 10.99 -26.51 -32.69
N ARG A 40 11.33 -25.24 -32.84
CA ARG A 40 11.28 -24.32 -31.71
C ARG A 40 9.81 -24.17 -31.33
N THR A 41 9.39 -25.01 -30.39
CA THR A 41 8.21 -24.74 -29.58
C THR A 41 8.31 -23.29 -29.12
N GLY A 42 7.54 -22.45 -29.78
CA GLY A 42 7.48 -21.02 -29.46
C GLY A 42 6.95 -20.86 -28.05
N VAL A 43 7.87 -20.80 -27.11
CA VAL A 43 7.59 -20.08 -25.86
C VAL A 43 7.36 -18.65 -26.32
N ALA A 44 6.09 -18.30 -26.50
CA ALA A 44 5.70 -16.94 -26.75
C ALA A 44 6.33 -16.10 -25.64
N ALA A 45 7.40 -15.42 -25.98
CA ALA A 45 7.98 -14.39 -25.14
C ALA A 45 6.81 -13.46 -24.83
N ARG A 46 6.30 -13.52 -23.58
CA ARG A 46 5.36 -12.53 -23.08
C ARG A 46 6.08 -11.21 -23.23
N THR A 47 5.80 -10.52 -24.29
CA THR A 47 6.17 -9.11 -24.46
C THR A 47 5.74 -8.43 -23.19
N PRO A 48 6.64 -7.82 -22.40
CA PRO A 48 6.22 -7.08 -21.23
C PRO A 48 5.24 -6.04 -21.74
N ARG A 49 3.99 -6.16 -21.28
CA ARG A 49 2.93 -5.21 -21.61
C ARG A 49 3.48 -3.85 -21.22
N ALA A 50 3.80 -3.05 -22.21
CA ALA A 50 4.31 -1.71 -22.00
C ALA A 50 3.36 -1.03 -21.01
N ALA A 51 3.90 -0.63 -19.86
CA ALA A 51 3.13 0.07 -18.86
C ALA A 51 2.57 1.32 -19.53
N SER A 52 1.24 1.39 -19.68
CA SER A 52 0.59 2.48 -20.39
C SER A 52 0.73 3.75 -19.57
N ALA A 53 1.44 4.74 -20.10
CA ALA A 53 1.37 6.10 -19.60
C ALA A 53 -0.06 6.58 -19.70
N GLY A 54 -0.54 7.28 -18.70
CA GLY A 54 -1.91 7.79 -18.68
C GLY A 54 -2.01 9.08 -17.90
N THR A 55 -3.14 9.72 -18.07
CA THR A 55 -3.49 10.96 -17.37
C THR A 55 -4.88 10.81 -16.80
N MET A 56 -5.07 11.16 -15.54
CA MET A 56 -6.35 11.14 -14.87
C MET A 56 -6.60 12.45 -14.13
N ARG A 57 -7.81 12.97 -14.23
CA ARG A 57 -8.27 14.08 -13.40
C ARG A 57 -8.80 13.52 -12.08
N LEU A 58 -8.40 14.15 -11.00
CA LEU A 58 -8.75 13.75 -9.66
C LEU A 58 -9.03 14.99 -8.82
N SER A 59 -10.18 15.01 -8.14
CA SER A 59 -10.48 16.04 -7.15
C SER A 59 -9.84 15.67 -5.83
N LEU A 60 -8.90 16.50 -5.37
CA LEU A 60 -8.18 16.33 -4.11
C LEU A 60 -8.79 17.28 -3.07
N ALA A 61 -9.02 16.79 -1.87
CA ALA A 61 -9.38 17.61 -0.72
C ALA A 61 -8.11 18.17 -0.07
N LEU A 62 -7.94 19.49 -0.07
CA LEU A 62 -6.83 20.18 0.58
C LEU A 62 -7.31 20.84 1.88
N ALA A 63 -6.55 20.70 2.95
CA ALA A 63 -6.83 21.38 4.20
C ALA A 63 -6.73 22.90 4.02
N THR A 64 -7.72 23.63 4.50
CA THR A 64 -7.73 25.11 4.47
C THR A 64 -7.01 25.73 5.67
N ARG A 65 -6.87 24.98 6.75
CA ARG A 65 -6.18 25.36 7.98
C ARG A 65 -5.41 24.18 8.57
N ASP A 66 -4.61 24.46 9.57
CA ASP A 66 -3.96 23.43 10.36
C ASP A 66 -5.00 22.66 11.20
N LEU A 67 -4.88 21.33 11.17
CA LEU A 67 -5.74 20.41 11.92
C LEU A 67 -4.86 19.64 12.90
N ALA A 68 -5.26 19.63 14.17
CA ALA A 68 -4.62 18.81 15.18
C ALA A 68 -5.11 17.35 15.13
N ARG A 69 -4.32 16.44 15.68
CA ARG A 69 -4.79 15.06 15.85
C ARG A 69 -6.03 15.01 16.72
N GLY A 70 -7.06 14.34 16.24
CA GLY A 70 -8.35 14.22 16.92
C GLY A 70 -9.39 15.25 16.50
N ASP A 71 -9.01 16.25 15.70
CA ASP A 71 -9.95 17.23 15.19
C ASP A 71 -10.96 16.58 14.25
N THR A 72 -12.22 16.98 14.42
CA THR A 72 -13.29 16.61 13.49
C THR A 72 -13.28 17.56 12.29
N ILE A 73 -13.19 17.01 11.10
CA ILE A 73 -13.16 17.75 9.85
C ILE A 73 -14.55 18.31 9.54
N ARG A 74 -14.64 19.61 9.32
CA ARG A 74 -15.85 20.33 8.92
C ARG A 74 -15.83 20.64 7.43
N VAL A 75 -16.96 21.07 6.91
CA VAL A 75 -17.07 21.46 5.48
C VAL A 75 -16.08 22.58 5.13
N ASP A 76 -15.85 23.52 6.04
CA ASP A 76 -14.97 24.68 5.84
C ASP A 76 -13.48 24.36 6.00
N ASP A 77 -13.16 23.18 6.51
CA ASP A 77 -11.79 22.76 6.79
C ASP A 77 -11.05 22.22 5.56
N PHE A 78 -11.75 22.06 4.44
CA PHE A 78 -11.12 21.61 3.20
C PHE A 78 -11.76 22.21 1.96
N THR A 79 -10.96 22.31 0.91
CA THR A 79 -11.40 22.72 -0.42
C THR A 79 -11.07 21.62 -1.43
N LEU A 80 -12.00 21.35 -2.35
CA LEU A 80 -11.76 20.42 -3.45
C LEU A 80 -11.03 21.12 -4.58
N VAL A 81 -9.88 20.58 -4.96
CA VAL A 81 -9.05 21.08 -6.06
C VAL A 81 -8.88 19.99 -7.09
N ASP A 82 -9.21 20.30 -8.33
CA ASP A 82 -9.00 19.38 -9.43
C ASP A 82 -7.52 19.35 -9.81
N SER A 83 -6.94 18.18 -9.73
CA SER A 83 -5.55 17.91 -10.09
C SER A 83 -5.47 16.89 -11.22
N THR A 84 -4.48 17.06 -12.07
CA THR A 84 -4.19 16.11 -13.13
C THR A 84 -2.96 15.30 -12.77
N ILE A 85 -3.14 13.99 -12.58
CA ILE A 85 -2.06 13.06 -12.30
C ILE A 85 -1.65 12.37 -13.59
N THR A 86 -0.35 12.42 -13.89
CA THR A 86 0.24 11.72 -15.03
C THR A 86 1.15 10.62 -14.53
N TRP A 87 1.05 9.42 -15.10
CA TRP A 87 1.93 8.30 -14.75
C TRP A 87 2.58 7.70 -16.00
N ARG A 88 3.78 7.16 -15.84
CA ARG A 88 4.54 6.54 -16.93
C ARG A 88 4.56 5.01 -16.87
N TRP A 89 4.48 4.42 -15.69
CA TRP A 89 4.73 2.99 -15.48
C TRP A 89 3.55 2.23 -14.93
N SER A 90 2.92 2.73 -13.89
CA SER A 90 1.74 2.13 -13.29
C SER A 90 0.79 3.23 -12.86
N MET A 91 -0.50 2.97 -13.01
CA MET A 91 -1.53 3.84 -12.46
C MET A 91 -1.31 3.94 -10.95
N PRO A 92 -1.16 5.14 -10.39
CA PRO A 92 -1.07 5.28 -8.94
C PRO A 92 -2.34 4.72 -8.31
N SER A 93 -2.17 3.97 -7.22
CA SER A 93 -3.32 3.55 -6.41
C SER A 93 -3.99 4.80 -5.87
N THR A 94 -5.07 5.19 -6.49
CA THR A 94 -5.88 6.31 -6.04
C THR A 94 -6.85 5.80 -5.00
N ASP A 95 -6.44 5.74 -3.75
CA ASP A 95 -7.37 5.76 -2.64
C ASP A 95 -8.04 7.14 -2.60
N THR A 96 -8.89 7.36 -3.57
CA THR A 96 -9.79 8.49 -3.63
C THR A 96 -10.99 8.24 -2.73
N VAL A 97 -10.72 7.89 -1.51
CA VAL A 97 -11.75 7.92 -0.50
C VAL A 97 -12.11 9.39 -0.35
N ARG A 98 -13.27 9.75 -0.82
CA ARG A 98 -13.79 11.12 -0.68
C ARG A 98 -13.90 11.42 0.80
N VAL A 99 -13.04 12.33 1.27
CA VAL A 99 -13.12 12.85 2.62
C VAL A 99 -14.50 13.50 2.79
N GLN A 100 -15.17 13.17 3.88
CA GLN A 100 -16.47 13.69 4.21
C GLN A 100 -16.40 14.49 5.51
N PRO A 101 -17.24 15.52 5.68
CA PRO A 101 -17.40 16.17 6.96
C PRO A 101 -17.75 15.15 8.05
N GLY A 102 -17.22 15.35 9.24
CA GLY A 102 -17.38 14.42 10.36
C GLY A 102 -16.24 13.38 10.48
N TRP A 103 -15.33 13.32 9.52
CA TRP A 103 -14.11 12.51 9.66
C TRP A 103 -13.16 13.12 10.69
N VAL A 104 -12.25 12.31 11.21
CA VAL A 104 -11.33 12.69 12.28
C VAL A 104 -9.89 12.61 11.80
N ALA A 105 -9.11 13.64 12.08
CA ALA A 105 -7.69 13.69 11.81
C ALA A 105 -6.93 12.71 12.72
N GLN A 106 -6.18 11.79 12.14
CA GLN A 106 -5.39 10.78 12.87
C GLN A 106 -4.00 11.29 13.26
N ARG A 107 -3.55 12.39 12.66
CA ARG A 107 -2.31 13.11 12.94
C ARG A 107 -2.49 14.60 12.74
N ALA A 108 -1.48 15.37 13.09
CA ALA A 108 -1.45 16.77 12.70
C ALA A 108 -1.34 16.89 11.16
N ILE A 109 -2.10 17.82 10.58
CA ILE A 109 -2.18 18.11 9.14
C ILE A 109 -2.03 19.60 8.98
N THR A 110 -1.15 20.02 8.08
CA THR A 110 -0.89 21.45 7.82
C THR A 110 -1.84 21.98 6.75
N ALA A 111 -2.10 23.27 6.79
CA ALA A 111 -2.85 23.96 5.74
C ALA A 111 -2.20 23.70 4.37
N GLY A 112 -3.02 23.43 3.35
CA GLY A 112 -2.58 23.06 2.00
C GLY A 112 -2.21 21.59 1.81
N GLU A 113 -2.20 20.78 2.85
CA GLU A 113 -1.94 19.34 2.75
C GLU A 113 -3.17 18.59 2.23
N VAL A 114 -2.93 17.53 1.43
CA VAL A 114 -4.01 16.67 0.91
C VAL A 114 -4.56 15.79 2.01
N LEU A 115 -5.86 15.88 2.24
CA LEU A 115 -6.60 15.03 3.14
C LEU A 115 -6.84 13.67 2.48
N ARG A 116 -6.25 12.62 3.04
CA ARG A 116 -6.35 11.25 2.53
C ARG A 116 -6.21 10.23 3.66
N THR A 117 -6.71 9.03 3.43
CA THR A 117 -6.43 7.89 4.31
C THR A 117 -4.93 7.54 4.23
N PRO A 118 -4.24 7.25 5.36
CA PRO A 118 -4.78 7.11 6.71
C PRO A 118 -4.76 8.40 7.55
N SER A 119 -4.36 9.57 7.00
CA SER A 119 -4.28 10.84 7.75
C SER A 119 -5.62 11.27 8.32
N VAL A 120 -6.70 10.94 7.63
CA VAL A 120 -8.08 11.17 8.06
C VAL A 120 -8.89 9.89 7.94
N GLN A 121 -9.79 9.66 8.86
CA GLN A 121 -10.63 8.45 8.89
C GLN A 121 -12.05 8.78 9.37
N PRO A 122 -13.04 7.96 8.99
CA PRO A 122 -14.38 8.07 9.59
C PRO A 122 -14.31 7.96 11.10
N PRO A 123 -15.25 8.60 11.84
CA PRO A 123 -15.29 8.49 13.28
C PRO A 123 -15.52 7.03 13.70
N ALA A 124 -14.89 6.63 14.80
CA ALA A 124 -15.12 5.32 15.37
C ALA A 124 -16.55 5.27 15.97
N LEU A 125 -17.34 4.31 15.51
CA LEU A 125 -18.67 4.04 16.07
C LEU A 125 -18.60 3.20 17.34
N ILE A 126 -17.52 2.46 17.48
CA ILE A 126 -17.25 1.59 18.62
C ILE A 126 -15.84 1.91 19.10
N ALA A 127 -15.71 2.21 20.37
CA ALA A 127 -14.42 2.38 21.03
C ALA A 127 -13.97 1.06 21.67
N GLY A 128 -12.68 0.74 21.57
CA GLY A 128 -12.11 -0.39 22.29
C GLY A 128 -12.36 -0.24 23.81
N GLY A 129 -12.76 -1.31 24.46
CA GLY A 129 -13.13 -1.31 25.88
C GLY A 129 -14.58 -0.88 26.18
N SER A 130 -15.33 -0.35 25.22
CA SER A 130 -16.73 0.03 25.43
C SER A 130 -17.66 -1.17 25.46
N GLN A 131 -18.77 -1.01 26.17
CA GLN A 131 -19.86 -1.98 26.10
C GLN A 131 -20.60 -1.83 24.77
N VAL A 132 -20.89 -2.96 24.14
CA VAL A 132 -21.57 -3.04 22.84
C VAL A 132 -22.71 -4.05 22.89
N LYS A 133 -23.73 -3.78 22.08
CA LYS A 133 -24.82 -4.72 21.81
C LYS A 133 -24.42 -5.58 20.61
N VAL A 134 -24.38 -6.87 20.82
CA VAL A 134 -24.12 -7.86 19.77
C VAL A 134 -25.46 -8.39 19.30
N VAL A 135 -25.74 -8.18 18.02
CA VAL A 135 -26.99 -8.60 17.38
C VAL A 135 -26.70 -9.75 16.44
N PHE A 136 -27.31 -10.86 16.72
CA PHE A 136 -27.39 -12.02 15.83
C PHE A 136 -28.78 -12.10 15.23
N ARG A 137 -28.89 -12.24 13.93
CA ARG A 137 -30.19 -12.39 13.25
C ARG A 137 -30.13 -13.61 12.33
N ASP A 138 -31.09 -14.50 12.54
CA ASP A 138 -31.33 -15.67 11.69
C ASP A 138 -32.82 -15.75 11.35
N GLY A 139 -33.15 -15.42 10.11
CA GLY A 139 -34.54 -15.29 9.69
C GLY A 139 -35.35 -14.33 10.56
N PRO A 140 -36.47 -14.79 11.17
CA PRO A 140 -37.31 -13.98 12.04
C PRO A 140 -36.74 -13.85 13.45
N VAL A 141 -35.72 -14.63 13.80
CA VAL A 141 -35.15 -14.64 15.15
C VAL A 141 -34.05 -13.61 15.27
N GLN A 142 -34.14 -12.78 16.30
CA GLN A 142 -33.09 -11.83 16.67
C GLN A 142 -32.68 -12.06 18.11
N ILE A 143 -31.37 -12.29 18.30
CA ILE A 143 -30.79 -12.43 19.64
C ILE A 143 -29.89 -11.22 19.87
N VAL A 144 -30.03 -10.58 21.04
CA VAL A 144 -29.19 -9.45 21.44
C VAL A 144 -28.46 -9.83 22.72
N VAL A 145 -27.13 -9.73 22.67
CA VAL A 145 -26.28 -10.03 23.84
C VAL A 145 -25.36 -8.82 24.07
N SER A 146 -25.10 -8.52 25.34
CA SER A 146 -24.11 -7.50 25.71
C SER A 146 -22.70 -8.07 25.69
N GLY A 147 -21.75 -7.30 25.23
CA GLY A 147 -20.32 -7.65 25.21
C GLY A 147 -19.44 -6.43 25.36
N THR A 148 -18.14 -6.64 25.44
CA THR A 148 -17.13 -5.58 25.47
C THR A 148 -16.33 -5.60 24.18
N ALA A 149 -16.26 -4.50 23.47
CA ALA A 149 -15.42 -4.37 22.27
C ALA A 149 -13.93 -4.47 22.65
N ILE A 150 -13.17 -5.28 21.92
CA ILE A 150 -11.73 -5.42 22.13
C ILE A 150 -10.96 -4.36 21.32
N SER A 151 -11.49 -4.02 20.15
CA SER A 151 -10.90 -3.02 19.25
C SER A 151 -11.90 -1.93 18.90
N SER A 152 -11.40 -0.76 18.50
CA SER A 152 -12.23 0.29 17.93
C SER A 152 -12.60 -0.05 16.50
N ALA A 153 -13.79 0.37 16.05
CA ALA A 153 -14.27 0.14 14.71
C ALA A 153 -15.10 1.29 14.18
N THR A 154 -14.95 1.58 12.89
CA THR A 154 -15.80 2.49 12.12
C THR A 154 -16.98 1.74 11.53
N LEU A 155 -17.93 2.45 10.92
CA LEU A 155 -19.08 1.84 10.25
C LEU A 155 -18.63 0.80 9.20
N GLY A 156 -19.19 -0.40 9.26
CA GLY A 156 -18.88 -1.49 8.34
C GLY A 156 -17.56 -2.21 8.61
N ALA A 157 -16.75 -1.75 9.55
CA ALA A 157 -15.48 -2.38 9.88
C ALA A 157 -15.66 -3.61 10.80
N PRO A 158 -14.79 -4.62 10.68
CA PRO A 158 -14.79 -5.76 11.58
C PRO A 158 -14.37 -5.34 12.99
N VAL A 159 -14.99 -5.94 13.99
CA VAL A 159 -14.70 -5.71 15.41
C VAL A 159 -14.77 -7.01 16.17
N SER A 160 -13.78 -7.25 17.03
CA SER A 160 -13.80 -8.37 17.98
C SER A 160 -14.46 -7.95 19.26
N VAL A 161 -15.41 -8.74 19.71
CA VAL A 161 -16.20 -8.49 20.93
C VAL A 161 -16.00 -9.67 21.88
N ARG A 162 -15.76 -9.38 23.14
CA ARG A 162 -15.73 -10.35 24.23
C ARG A 162 -17.09 -10.35 24.94
N ILE A 163 -17.78 -11.48 24.93
CA ILE A 163 -19.08 -11.64 25.60
C ILE A 163 -18.86 -12.03 27.06
N ASP A 164 -17.95 -12.97 27.29
CA ASP A 164 -17.58 -13.42 28.64
C ASP A 164 -16.05 -13.67 28.72
N ARG A 165 -15.60 -14.27 29.83
CA ARG A 165 -14.15 -14.47 30.05
C ARG A 165 -13.48 -15.34 29.00
N THR A 166 -14.22 -16.21 28.32
CA THR A 166 -13.68 -17.21 27.40
C THR A 166 -14.14 -17.04 25.96
N ARG A 167 -15.26 -16.36 25.71
CA ARG A 167 -15.87 -16.26 24.39
C ARG A 167 -15.58 -14.92 23.73
N ARG A 168 -14.96 -14.99 22.57
CA ARG A 168 -14.77 -13.87 21.65
C ARG A 168 -15.55 -14.14 20.38
N LEU A 169 -16.19 -13.12 19.86
CA LEU A 169 -16.91 -13.16 18.60
C LEU A 169 -16.43 -12.04 17.71
N GLU A 170 -16.45 -12.29 16.42
CA GLU A 170 -16.18 -11.28 15.41
C GLU A 170 -17.47 -10.89 14.73
N GLY A 171 -17.64 -9.59 14.54
CA GLY A 171 -18.79 -9.03 13.88
C GLY A 171 -18.45 -7.76 13.15
N ILE A 172 -19.46 -7.12 12.59
CA ILE A 172 -19.33 -5.87 11.83
C ILE A 172 -20.06 -4.76 12.62
N ALA A 173 -19.39 -3.61 12.77
CA ALA A 173 -19.99 -2.43 13.37
C ALA A 173 -21.08 -1.86 12.44
N ILE A 174 -22.33 -1.82 12.90
CA ILE A 174 -23.47 -1.36 12.09
C ILE A 174 -24.07 -0.05 12.61
N ALA A 175 -23.86 0.27 13.87
CA ALA A 175 -24.35 1.50 14.51
C ALA A 175 -23.47 1.80 15.75
N PRO A 176 -23.61 2.97 16.37
CA PRO A 176 -22.92 3.27 17.62
C PRO A 176 -23.15 2.17 18.66
N ASN A 177 -22.06 1.64 19.19
CA ASN A 177 -22.07 0.55 20.18
C ASN A 177 -22.89 -0.69 19.77
N THR A 178 -23.07 -0.93 18.46
CA THR A 178 -23.86 -2.07 17.96
C THR A 178 -23.06 -2.86 16.93
N VAL A 179 -22.93 -4.15 17.18
CA VAL A 179 -22.19 -5.12 16.34
C VAL A 179 -23.15 -6.18 15.84
N ARG A 180 -23.12 -6.45 14.55
CA ARG A 180 -23.87 -7.56 13.94
C ARG A 180 -22.93 -8.73 13.69
N ILE A 181 -23.32 -9.90 14.15
CA ILE A 181 -22.69 -11.18 13.83
C ILE A 181 -23.53 -11.88 12.76
N ARG A 182 -22.85 -12.61 11.91
CA ARG A 182 -23.48 -13.50 10.93
C ARG A 182 -23.66 -14.89 11.50
#